data_f0b5de80109d81f54c1cd473044997bd
#
_entry.id   f0b5de80109d81f54c1cd473044997bd
#
_cell.length_a   1.000
_cell.length_b   1.000
_cell.length_c   1.000
_cell.angle_alpha   90.00
_cell.angle_beta   90.00
_cell.angle_gamma   90.00
#
_symmetry.space_group_name_H-M   'P 1'
#
loop_
_entity.id
_entity.type
_entity.pdbx_description
1 polymer ?
#
loop_
_entity_poly.entity_id
_entity_poly.type
_entity_poly.pdbx_seq_one_letter_code
_entity_poly.pdbx_strand_id
1 'polypeptide(L)'
;ARPIAFNTVRYSEKLLQKHGISVQTIDFSEIIFKAMHYNDAEKVAAKIKEIREYGSVPAWISDEVMEKQAKLCLVTDEAIEDLQCDASTVQCWDSVENNYGCATCLAMSMMGDNGKPSACESDVTGALSMLAAWLAAGTAPALMDWNNNIREERNACVSLHCSNSVSYTHLRAHET
;
A
#
# COMPACT_ATOMS: atom_id res chain seq x y z
N ALA A 1 5.85 8.02 -16.38
CA ALA A 1 7.21 8.38 -15.97
C ALA A 1 7.30 8.34 -14.46
N ARG A 2 8.40 7.78 -13.93
CA ARG A 2 8.60 7.68 -12.49
C ARG A 2 9.02 9.05 -11.94
N PRO A 3 8.43 9.57 -10.85
CA PRO A 3 8.88 10.80 -10.20
C PRO A 3 10.37 10.73 -9.80
N ILE A 4 11.04 11.88 -9.75
CA ILE A 4 12.48 11.96 -9.41
C ILE A 4 12.75 11.37 -8.02
N ALA A 5 11.86 11.60 -7.06
CA ALA A 5 11.95 11.06 -5.71
C ALA A 5 12.09 9.53 -5.67
N PHE A 6 11.52 8.81 -6.66
CA PHE A 6 11.54 7.34 -6.73
C PHE A 6 12.64 6.77 -7.64
N ASN A 7 13.62 7.57 -7.99
CA ASN A 7 14.77 7.08 -8.77
C ASN A 7 15.63 6.05 -8.01
N THR A 8 15.55 6.02 -6.71
CA THR A 8 16.29 5.09 -5.84
C THR A 8 15.71 3.68 -5.86
N VAL A 9 14.43 3.53 -6.16
CA VAL A 9 13.72 2.23 -6.19
C VAL A 9 13.71 1.57 -7.57
N ARG A 10 14.81 1.72 -8.31
CA ARG A 10 14.96 1.10 -9.64
C ARG A 10 15.22 -0.38 -9.54
N TYR A 11 14.65 -1.14 -10.44
CA TYR A 11 14.86 -2.58 -10.56
C TYR A 11 15.19 -2.97 -12.01
N SER A 12 15.71 -4.18 -12.20
CA SER A 12 15.94 -4.78 -13.52
C SER A 12 14.91 -5.86 -13.77
N GLU A 13 13.93 -5.58 -14.60
CA GLU A 13 12.89 -6.53 -14.99
C GLU A 13 13.49 -7.81 -15.60
N LYS A 14 14.52 -7.67 -16.44
CA LYS A 14 15.24 -8.82 -17.02
C LYS A 14 15.91 -9.69 -15.98
N LEU A 15 16.40 -9.10 -14.88
CA LEU A 15 17.00 -9.86 -13.80
C LEU A 15 15.93 -10.63 -13.03
N LEU A 16 14.79 -10.01 -12.75
CA LEU A 16 13.66 -10.66 -12.09
C LEU A 16 13.13 -11.83 -12.91
N GLN A 17 12.97 -11.66 -14.22
CA GLN A 17 12.52 -12.71 -15.13
C GLN A 17 13.46 -13.92 -15.14
N LYS A 18 14.78 -13.73 -15.01
CA LYS A 18 15.75 -14.84 -14.89
C LYS A 18 15.53 -15.68 -13.64
N HIS A 19 14.90 -15.12 -12.62
CA HIS A 19 14.57 -15.79 -11.36
C HIS A 19 13.10 -16.20 -11.28
N GLY A 20 12.39 -16.21 -12.43
CA GLY A 20 11.00 -16.65 -12.51
C GLY A 20 10.00 -15.63 -11.99
N ILE A 21 10.39 -14.37 -11.83
CA ILE A 21 9.52 -13.29 -11.34
C ILE A 21 9.09 -12.44 -12.53
N SER A 22 7.78 -12.37 -12.77
CA SER A 22 7.17 -11.51 -13.79
C SER A 22 6.62 -10.24 -13.15
N VAL A 23 6.81 -9.11 -13.83
CA VAL A 23 6.25 -7.82 -13.39
C VAL A 23 5.19 -7.39 -14.40
N GLN A 24 3.99 -7.10 -13.89
CA GLN A 24 2.89 -6.52 -14.66
C GLN A 24 2.75 -5.05 -14.28
N THR A 25 2.71 -4.18 -15.26
CA THR A 25 2.54 -2.73 -15.04
C THR A 25 1.16 -2.29 -15.49
N ILE A 26 0.42 -1.64 -14.59
CA ILE A 26 -0.87 -1.00 -14.89
C ILE A 26 -0.67 0.51 -14.83
N ASP A 27 -1.30 1.23 -15.74
CA ASP A 27 -1.39 2.68 -15.62
C ASP A 27 -2.36 3.03 -14.47
N PHE A 28 -1.86 3.79 -13.50
CA PHE A 28 -2.67 4.10 -12.31
C PHE A 28 -3.91 4.95 -12.63
N SER A 29 -3.93 5.64 -13.77
CA SER A 29 -5.13 6.33 -14.26
C SER A 29 -6.30 5.38 -14.52
N GLU A 30 -6.03 4.11 -14.89
CA GLU A 30 -7.07 3.09 -15.04
C GLU A 30 -7.69 2.72 -13.70
N ILE A 31 -6.89 2.61 -12.65
CA ILE A 31 -7.35 2.34 -11.28
C ILE A 31 -8.22 3.51 -10.79
N ILE A 32 -7.74 4.75 -10.98
CA ILE A 32 -8.50 5.96 -10.61
C ILE A 32 -9.85 5.99 -11.38
N PHE A 33 -9.82 5.75 -12.69
CA PHE A 33 -11.04 5.73 -13.50
C PHE A 33 -12.05 4.69 -13.01
N LYS A 34 -11.60 3.45 -12.78
CA LYS A 34 -12.45 2.38 -12.24
C LYS A 34 -13.03 2.76 -10.87
N ALA A 35 -12.21 3.33 -9.98
CA ALA A 35 -12.67 3.74 -8.65
C ALA A 35 -13.72 4.87 -8.73
N MET A 36 -13.55 5.84 -9.62
CA MET A 36 -14.53 6.92 -9.83
C MET A 36 -15.88 6.43 -10.36
N HIS A 37 -15.87 5.33 -11.14
CA HIS A 37 -17.06 4.76 -11.76
C HIS A 37 -17.57 3.48 -11.08
N TYR A 38 -16.98 3.14 -9.93
CA TYR A 38 -17.40 1.96 -9.16
C TYR A 38 -18.80 2.15 -8.60
N ASN A 39 -19.73 1.28 -8.97
CA ASN A 39 -21.17 1.47 -8.72
C ASN A 39 -21.83 0.33 -7.93
N ASP A 40 -21.07 -0.66 -7.46
CA ASP A 40 -21.59 -1.72 -6.58
C ASP A 40 -21.72 -1.21 -5.14
N ALA A 41 -22.90 -0.68 -4.82
CA ALA A 41 -23.18 -0.08 -3.51
C ALA A 41 -23.08 -1.09 -2.35
N GLU A 42 -23.38 -2.36 -2.60
CA GLU A 42 -23.33 -3.40 -1.57
C GLU A 42 -21.88 -3.71 -1.19
N LYS A 43 -21.02 -3.90 -2.19
CA LYS A 43 -19.58 -4.10 -1.95
C LYS A 43 -18.94 -2.88 -1.29
N VAL A 44 -19.30 -1.67 -1.71
CA VAL A 44 -18.78 -0.44 -1.10
C VAL A 44 -19.18 -0.35 0.38
N ALA A 45 -20.44 -0.61 0.71
CA ALA A 45 -20.90 -0.60 2.10
C ALA A 45 -20.18 -1.67 2.96
N ALA A 46 -19.97 -2.87 2.40
CA ALA A 46 -19.22 -3.93 3.06
C ALA A 46 -17.76 -3.51 3.32
N LYS A 47 -17.10 -2.90 2.33
CA LYS A 47 -15.71 -2.44 2.46
C LYS A 47 -15.59 -1.28 3.46
N ILE A 48 -16.55 -0.36 3.52
CA ILE A 48 -16.60 0.70 4.55
C ILE A 48 -16.67 0.08 5.95
N LYS A 49 -17.49 -0.94 6.12
CA LYS A 49 -17.57 -1.66 7.39
C LYS A 49 -16.24 -2.30 7.76
N GLU A 50 -15.61 -3.00 6.81
CA GLU A 50 -14.29 -3.61 6.98
C GLU A 50 -13.23 -2.57 7.39
N ILE A 51 -13.19 -1.41 6.73
CA ILE A 51 -12.28 -0.31 7.09
C ILE A 51 -12.52 0.19 8.52
N ARG A 52 -13.77 0.32 8.94
CA ARG A 52 -14.10 0.75 10.31
C ARG A 52 -13.75 -0.30 11.38
N GLU A 53 -13.75 -1.57 11.03
CA GLU A 53 -13.30 -2.67 11.88
C GLU A 53 -11.78 -2.81 11.89
N TYR A 54 -11.12 -2.43 10.78
CA TYR A 54 -9.67 -2.49 10.62
C TYR A 54 -8.93 -1.45 11.47
N GLY A 55 -9.50 -0.27 11.67
CA GLY A 55 -8.86 0.78 12.44
C GLY A 55 -9.79 1.89 12.91
N SER A 56 -9.29 2.69 13.84
CA SER A 56 -10.04 3.84 14.33
C SER A 56 -10.14 4.92 13.26
N VAL A 57 -11.36 5.24 12.85
CA VAL A 57 -11.64 6.31 11.89
C VAL A 57 -11.99 7.60 12.63
N PRO A 58 -11.20 8.67 12.48
CA PRO A 58 -11.49 9.96 13.11
C PRO A 58 -12.85 10.52 12.68
N ALA A 59 -13.57 11.14 13.62
CA ALA A 59 -14.91 11.66 13.38
C ALA A 59 -14.99 12.78 12.31
N TRP A 60 -13.86 13.40 11.97
CA TRP A 60 -13.80 14.44 10.93
C TRP A 60 -13.72 13.87 9.50
N ILE A 61 -13.52 12.57 9.33
CA ILE A 61 -13.56 11.90 8.02
C ILE A 61 -15.02 11.80 7.56
N SER A 62 -15.33 12.43 6.46
CA SER A 62 -16.70 12.42 5.89
C SER A 62 -17.02 11.07 5.26
N ASP A 63 -18.33 10.78 5.14
CA ASP A 63 -18.80 9.57 4.46
C ASP A 63 -18.39 9.54 2.99
N GLU A 64 -18.30 10.70 2.32
CA GLU A 64 -17.81 10.81 0.95
C GLU A 64 -16.35 10.33 0.83
N VAL A 65 -15.48 10.74 1.75
CA VAL A 65 -14.07 10.31 1.78
C VAL A 65 -13.99 8.82 2.07
N MET A 66 -14.81 8.30 2.99
CA MET A 66 -14.89 6.88 3.29
C MET A 66 -15.33 6.05 2.08
N GLU A 67 -16.32 6.52 1.34
CA GLU A 67 -16.78 5.88 0.11
C GLU A 67 -15.67 5.85 -0.96
N LYS A 68 -15.00 6.97 -1.18
CA LYS A 68 -13.84 7.04 -2.11
C LYS A 68 -12.74 6.05 -1.70
N GLN A 69 -12.39 6.03 -0.42
CA GLN A 69 -11.36 5.12 0.08
C GLN A 69 -11.76 3.65 -0.08
N ALA A 70 -13.01 3.30 0.19
CA ALA A 70 -13.55 1.95 0.01
C ALA A 70 -13.50 1.53 -1.47
N LYS A 71 -13.91 2.41 -2.39
CA LYS A 71 -13.83 2.16 -3.83
C LYS A 71 -12.38 1.95 -4.30
N LEU A 72 -11.44 2.75 -3.79
CA LEU A 72 -10.02 2.57 -4.11
C LEU A 72 -9.51 1.21 -3.63
N CYS A 73 -9.83 0.80 -2.40
CA CYS A 73 -9.48 -0.52 -1.88
C CYS A 73 -10.05 -1.65 -2.77
N LEU A 74 -11.34 -1.58 -3.11
CA LEU A 74 -11.98 -2.61 -3.94
C LEU A 74 -11.33 -2.74 -5.31
N VAL A 75 -11.09 -1.63 -6.00
CA VAL A 75 -10.49 -1.66 -7.34
C VAL A 75 -9.04 -2.14 -7.32
N THR A 76 -8.28 -1.81 -6.28
CA THR A 76 -6.90 -2.32 -6.15
C THR A 76 -6.89 -3.80 -5.82
N ASP A 77 -7.77 -4.28 -4.95
CA ASP A 77 -7.93 -5.71 -4.65
C ASP A 77 -8.31 -6.49 -5.92
N GLU A 78 -9.34 -6.03 -6.65
CA GLU A 78 -9.80 -6.64 -7.90
C GLU A 78 -8.69 -6.68 -8.96
N ALA A 79 -7.90 -5.61 -9.11
CA ALA A 79 -6.80 -5.57 -10.08
C ALA A 79 -5.69 -6.59 -9.78
N ILE A 80 -5.37 -6.82 -8.51
CA ILE A 80 -4.37 -7.82 -8.09
C ILE A 80 -4.89 -9.24 -8.30
N GLU A 81 -6.17 -9.48 -8.03
CA GLU A 81 -6.82 -10.76 -8.27
C GLU A 81 -6.89 -11.09 -9.77
N ASP A 82 -7.36 -10.16 -10.59
CA ASP A 82 -7.48 -10.31 -12.05
C ASP A 82 -6.13 -10.64 -12.71
N LEU A 83 -5.06 -10.03 -12.23
CA LEU A 83 -3.70 -10.26 -12.72
C LEU A 83 -3.00 -11.44 -12.04
N GLN A 84 -3.63 -12.08 -11.08
CA GLN A 84 -3.07 -13.19 -10.31
C GLN A 84 -1.70 -12.85 -9.70
N CYS A 85 -1.55 -11.64 -9.17
CA CYS A 85 -0.32 -11.18 -8.55
C CYS A 85 -0.18 -11.68 -7.11
N ASP A 86 1.05 -12.02 -6.71
CA ASP A 86 1.38 -12.43 -5.35
C ASP A 86 1.71 -11.23 -4.45
N ALA A 87 2.16 -10.13 -5.05
CA ALA A 87 2.47 -8.88 -4.38
C ALA A 87 2.28 -7.71 -5.33
N SER A 88 2.22 -6.51 -4.82
CA SER A 88 2.09 -5.30 -5.63
C SER A 88 2.95 -4.15 -5.14
N THR A 89 3.01 -3.12 -5.94
CA THR A 89 3.56 -1.83 -5.53
C THR A 89 2.81 -0.71 -6.22
N VAL A 90 2.58 0.38 -5.50
CA VAL A 90 1.76 1.50 -5.96
C VAL A 90 2.57 2.79 -5.94
N GLN A 91 2.45 3.59 -7.00
CA GLN A 91 2.97 4.96 -6.97
C GLN A 91 2.01 5.83 -6.14
N CYS A 92 2.37 6.08 -4.87
CA CYS A 92 1.50 6.76 -3.92
C CYS A 92 1.50 8.30 -4.09
N TRP A 93 2.62 8.93 -4.41
CA TRP A 93 2.76 10.38 -4.61
C TRP A 93 2.62 10.77 -6.08
N ASP A 94 2.12 11.91 -6.39
CA ASP A 94 1.10 12.80 -5.75
C ASP A 94 -0.23 12.57 -6.47
N SER A 95 -0.15 11.69 -7.49
CA SER A 95 -1.18 11.58 -8.53
C SER A 95 -2.53 11.16 -7.99
N VAL A 96 -2.57 10.14 -7.14
CA VAL A 96 -3.83 9.65 -6.58
C VAL A 96 -4.41 10.63 -5.59
N GLU A 97 -3.59 11.26 -4.78
CA GLU A 97 -4.02 12.26 -3.81
C GLU A 97 -4.62 13.48 -4.49
N ASN A 98 -3.95 13.99 -5.54
CA ASN A 98 -4.40 15.17 -6.26
C ASN A 98 -5.57 14.91 -7.21
N ASN A 99 -5.65 13.73 -7.83
CA ASN A 99 -6.67 13.45 -8.85
C ASN A 99 -7.87 12.68 -8.30
N TYR A 100 -7.70 11.91 -7.23
CA TYR A 100 -8.77 11.13 -6.63
C TYR A 100 -9.13 11.59 -5.22
N GLY A 101 -8.18 12.18 -4.48
CA GLY A 101 -8.40 12.74 -3.15
C GLY A 101 -8.26 11.73 -2.01
N CYS A 102 -7.60 10.59 -2.23
CA CYS A 102 -7.31 9.58 -1.21
C CYS A 102 -5.86 9.14 -1.28
N ALA A 103 -5.30 8.69 -0.14
CA ALA A 103 -4.00 8.02 -0.09
C ALA A 103 -4.17 6.50 -0.28
N THR A 104 -3.15 5.86 -0.85
CA THR A 104 -3.16 4.40 -1.10
C THR A 104 -2.73 3.58 0.10
N CYS A 105 -2.18 4.20 1.14
CA CYS A 105 -1.56 3.52 2.29
C CYS A 105 -2.51 2.53 2.99
N LEU A 106 -3.78 2.90 3.17
CA LEU A 106 -4.76 2.01 3.79
C LEU A 106 -5.01 0.77 2.93
N ALA A 107 -5.23 0.94 1.61
CA ALA A 107 -5.43 -0.19 0.70
C ALA A 107 -4.23 -1.14 0.73
N MET A 108 -3.00 -0.61 0.67
CA MET A 108 -1.77 -1.41 0.75
C MET A 108 -1.63 -2.17 2.07
N SER A 109 -2.02 -1.54 3.20
CA SER A 109 -1.98 -2.18 4.51
C SER A 109 -2.97 -3.35 4.59
N MET A 110 -4.22 -3.13 4.19
CA MET A 110 -5.26 -4.18 4.19
C MET A 110 -4.89 -5.34 3.25
N MET A 111 -4.33 -5.05 2.05
CA MET A 111 -3.82 -6.09 1.16
C MET A 111 -2.71 -6.91 1.80
N GLY A 112 -1.79 -6.27 2.52
CA GLY A 112 -0.71 -6.95 3.24
C GLY A 112 -1.23 -7.92 4.29
N ASP A 113 -2.20 -7.51 5.08
CA ASP A 113 -2.83 -8.36 6.10
C ASP A 113 -3.61 -9.53 5.49
N ASN A 114 -4.13 -9.35 4.27
CA ASN A 114 -4.79 -10.42 3.49
C ASN A 114 -3.80 -11.30 2.69
N GLY A 115 -2.50 -11.23 2.98
CA GLY A 115 -1.50 -12.08 2.34
C GLY A 115 -1.07 -11.63 0.94
N LYS A 116 -1.37 -10.40 0.57
CA LYS A 116 -0.97 -9.75 -0.68
C LYS A 116 -0.13 -8.50 -0.39
N PRO A 117 1.14 -8.65 0.02
CA PRO A 117 1.98 -7.51 0.39
C PRO A 117 2.05 -6.45 -0.71
N SER A 118 1.93 -5.20 -0.30
CA SER A 118 1.96 -4.07 -1.22
C SER A 118 2.91 -3.00 -0.73
N ALA A 119 3.92 -2.67 -1.53
CA ALA A 119 4.88 -1.61 -1.25
C ALA A 119 4.43 -0.28 -1.85
N CYS A 120 4.83 0.84 -1.27
CA CYS A 120 4.62 2.13 -1.91
C CYS A 120 5.79 2.53 -2.82
N GLU A 121 5.69 3.72 -3.43
CA GLU A 121 6.75 4.34 -4.24
C GLU A 121 7.15 3.57 -5.51
N SER A 122 6.31 2.64 -5.97
CA SER A 122 6.66 1.74 -7.08
C SER A 122 7.90 0.88 -6.79
N ASP A 123 8.15 0.57 -5.51
CA ASP A 123 9.28 -0.25 -5.08
C ASP A 123 9.01 -1.74 -5.28
N VAL A 124 9.34 -2.25 -6.48
CA VAL A 124 9.19 -3.67 -6.82
C VAL A 124 10.09 -4.55 -5.96
N THR A 125 11.29 -4.10 -5.63
CA THR A 125 12.21 -4.87 -4.78
C THR A 125 11.76 -4.89 -3.34
N GLY A 126 11.18 -3.80 -2.85
CA GLY A 126 10.51 -3.74 -1.56
C GLY A 126 9.31 -4.69 -1.49
N ALA A 127 8.46 -4.71 -2.51
CA ALA A 127 7.33 -5.64 -2.58
C ALA A 127 7.77 -7.11 -2.55
N LEU A 128 8.84 -7.46 -3.26
CA LEU A 128 9.41 -8.80 -3.23
C LEU A 128 10.00 -9.16 -1.85
N SER A 129 10.66 -8.21 -1.20
CA SER A 129 11.20 -8.38 0.15
C SER A 129 10.07 -8.60 1.16
N MET A 130 8.97 -7.84 1.02
CA MET A 130 7.78 -8.02 1.84
C MET A 130 7.12 -9.39 1.60
N LEU A 131 7.01 -9.83 0.34
CA LEU A 131 6.46 -11.16 0.03
C LEU A 131 7.32 -12.27 0.64
N ALA A 132 8.64 -12.17 0.53
CA ALA A 132 9.56 -13.15 1.15
C ALA A 132 9.42 -13.17 2.67
N ALA A 133 9.31 -12.00 3.30
CA ALA A 133 9.11 -11.90 4.75
C ALA A 133 7.74 -12.46 5.18
N TRP A 134 6.68 -12.19 4.42
CA TRP A 134 5.36 -12.74 4.67
C TRP A 134 5.34 -14.28 4.58
N LEU A 135 5.95 -14.84 3.53
CA LEU A 135 6.06 -16.29 3.35
C LEU A 135 6.86 -16.96 4.49
N ALA A 136 7.84 -16.27 5.04
CA ALA A 136 8.66 -16.78 6.14
C ALA A 136 7.98 -16.68 7.51
N ALA A 137 7.25 -15.59 7.76
CA ALA A 137 6.71 -15.26 9.08
C ALA A 137 5.21 -15.56 9.23
N GLY A 138 4.46 -15.65 8.13
CA GLY A 138 2.99 -15.80 8.14
C GLY A 138 2.21 -14.58 8.65
N THR A 139 2.88 -13.42 8.72
CA THR A 139 2.29 -12.16 9.15
C THR A 139 2.67 -11.03 8.21
N ALA A 140 1.85 -9.97 8.15
CA ALA A 140 2.09 -8.84 7.28
C ALA A 140 3.39 -8.12 7.67
N PRO A 141 4.36 -7.98 6.76
CA PRO A 141 5.58 -7.21 7.02
C PRO A 141 5.36 -5.72 6.76
N ALA A 142 6.14 -4.88 7.42
CA ALA A 142 6.21 -3.45 7.14
C ALA A 142 7.47 -3.12 6.34
N LEU A 143 7.33 -2.26 5.33
CA LEU A 143 8.45 -1.66 4.62
C LEU A 143 8.78 -0.32 5.29
N MET A 144 10.02 -0.14 5.69
CA MET A 144 10.48 1.05 6.41
C MET A 144 11.76 1.59 5.79
N ASP A 145 11.87 2.91 5.71
CA ASP A 145 13.12 3.58 5.38
C ASP A 145 14.02 3.66 6.61
N TRP A 146 15.28 3.36 6.40
CA TRP A 146 16.29 3.61 7.40
C TRP A 146 16.78 5.06 7.27
N ASN A 147 16.30 5.91 8.14
CA ASN A 147 16.63 7.33 8.17
C ASN A 147 17.83 7.63 9.08
N ASN A 148 18.05 8.91 9.31
CA ASN A 148 19.17 9.42 10.07
C ASN A 148 19.26 8.88 11.50
N ASN A 149 20.46 8.97 12.08
CA ASN A 149 20.68 8.70 13.50
C ASN A 149 19.86 9.65 14.39
N ILE A 150 19.56 9.20 15.59
CA ILE A 150 18.89 10.02 16.59
C ILE A 150 19.96 10.89 17.27
N ARG A 151 20.07 12.14 16.86
CA ARG A 151 21.06 13.11 17.40
C ARG A 151 22.49 12.55 17.33
N GLU A 152 23.17 12.45 18.45
CA GLU A 152 24.54 11.92 18.56
C GLU A 152 24.57 10.41 18.90
N GLU A 153 23.39 9.78 19.05
CA GLU A 153 23.29 8.37 19.39
C GLU A 153 23.61 7.50 18.18
N ARG A 154 24.80 6.89 18.18
CA ARG A 154 25.33 6.11 17.04
C ARG A 154 24.66 4.74 16.88
N ASN A 155 24.04 4.22 17.93
CA ASN A 155 23.42 2.90 17.95
C ASN A 155 21.89 2.97 17.76
N ALA A 156 21.35 4.15 17.47
CA ALA A 156 19.94 4.37 17.24
C ALA A 156 19.70 5.07 15.90
N CYS A 157 18.63 4.69 15.22
CA CYS A 157 18.18 5.32 13.98
C CYS A 157 16.68 5.57 14.02
N VAL A 158 16.21 6.45 13.18
CA VAL A 158 14.78 6.63 12.92
C VAL A 158 14.42 5.77 11.72
N SER A 159 13.49 4.85 11.93
CA SER A 159 12.82 4.15 10.82
C SER A 159 11.46 4.80 10.60
N LEU A 160 11.22 5.28 9.40
CA LEU A 160 10.00 5.98 9.02
C LEU A 160 9.59 5.57 7.62
N HIS A 161 8.29 5.39 7.43
CA HIS A 161 7.68 5.29 6.11
C HIS A 161 6.24 5.78 6.19
N CYS A 162 5.73 6.39 5.14
CA CYS A 162 4.33 6.82 5.05
C CYS A 162 3.39 5.69 4.61
N SER A 163 3.76 4.45 4.84
CA SER A 163 3.27 3.29 4.11
C SER A 163 2.16 2.48 4.78
N ASN A 164 2.13 1.25 4.36
CA ASN A 164 1.30 0.09 4.66
C ASN A 164 1.40 -0.46 6.10
N SER A 165 1.85 0.31 7.07
CA SER A 165 1.97 -0.16 8.47
C SER A 165 0.84 0.34 9.39
N VAL A 166 -0.37 0.53 8.84
CA VAL A 166 -1.51 1.04 9.61
C VAL A 166 -1.84 0.13 10.79
N SER A 167 -1.82 -1.18 10.60
CA SER A 167 -2.04 -2.16 11.69
C SER A 167 -0.99 -2.05 12.81
N TYR A 168 0.25 -1.68 12.49
CA TYR A 168 1.31 -1.53 13.49
C TYR A 168 1.23 -0.22 14.28
N THR A 169 0.67 0.85 13.71
CA THR A 169 0.53 2.13 14.41
C THR A 169 -0.51 2.06 15.52
N HIS A 170 -1.52 1.23 15.39
CA HIS A 170 -2.54 1.04 16.41
C HIS A 170 -2.07 0.20 17.61
N LEU A 171 -1.21 -0.78 17.40
CA LEU A 171 -0.67 -1.63 18.47
C LEU A 171 0.26 -0.87 19.42
N ARG A 172 0.95 0.17 18.94
CA ARG A 172 1.88 0.97 19.77
C ARG A 172 1.23 2.13 20.51
N ALA A 173 0.07 2.58 20.11
CA ALA A 173 -0.66 3.64 20.80
C ALA A 173 -1.21 3.20 22.19
N HIS A 174 -1.19 1.91 22.47
CA HIS A 174 -1.64 1.35 23.77
C HIS A 174 -0.52 0.93 24.72
N GLU A 175 0.75 1.03 24.30
CA GLU A 175 1.91 0.65 25.11
C GLU A 175 2.70 1.84 25.67
N THR A 176 2.25 3.07 25.45
CA THR A 176 2.77 4.29 26.05
C THR A 176 1.69 5.00 26.83
#